data_73c80929da8429a5f32e3db130cec4a4
#
_entry.id   73c80929da8429a5f32e3db130cec4a4
#
_cell.length_a   1.000
_cell.length_b   1.000
_cell.length_c   1.000
_cell.angle_alpha   90.00
_cell.angle_beta   90.00
_cell.angle_gamma   90.00
#
_symmetry.space_group_name_H-M   'P 1'
#
loop_
_entity.id
_entity.type
_entity.pdbx_description
1 polymer ?
#
loop_
_entity_poly.entity_id
_entity_poly.type
_entity_poly.pdbx_seq_one_letter_code
_entity_poly.pdbx_strand_id
1 'polypeptide(L)'
;MRHKFTRLLVAAVALLLPISTAVVFGPSASATVAASSRVALAAAWAPNTAYTVGTVVTYNGVDYRCIQSHTSLTGWEPPNVPALWGPVTGGGGDTTAPSTPGNLRSTGTTSSSVSLAWNASTDNIGVTGYNVYRGGTLVTTATGTTYTDTGLSASTAYTYTVRARDAAGNLSANSNQISATTQNGGGGGGGNKLLGYFVQWGVYQRNYHVKNIETSGSAAKLGYINYAFGNVTNGQCAIGDSYADYDRAYTAAESVDGVADTWDAGALRGNFNQLRKLKARHPGLKVIWSFGGWTWSGGFGQAAANPAAFANSCYNLVEDPRWADVFDGIDIDWEYPNACGLTCDTSGPAAFKNLMSALRSRFGSGNLVTAAITADGTSGGKIDAADYGGAAQYLDWYNVMTYDYFGSWAATGPTAPHSPLHSYTGIPTPGFYSDNAIQKLKSKGVPASKLLLGIGFYGRGWTGVTQSAPGGTASGPAPGTYEQGNEDYKVLKTRCPATGTVAGTAYAHCGNQWWSYDTPSTISGKMSYSKNQGLGGSFFWELSGDTTNGELITAMRNGLG
;
A
#
# COMPACT_ATOMS: atom_id res chain seq x y z
N MET A 1 62.45 -14.64 7.86
CA MET A 1 63.26 -13.46 8.25
C MET A 1 62.39 -12.49 8.99
N ARG A 2 62.78 -12.17 10.22
CA ARG A 2 62.09 -11.26 11.14
C ARG A 2 62.38 -9.82 10.73
N HIS A 3 61.42 -8.89 10.86
CA HIS A 3 61.70 -7.55 11.40
C HIS A 3 60.43 -7.00 12.06
N LYS A 4 60.59 -6.69 13.35
CA LYS A 4 59.75 -5.85 14.23
C LYS A 4 60.15 -4.39 14.07
N PHE A 5 59.23 -3.46 14.23
CA PHE A 5 59.42 -2.10 14.80
C PHE A 5 58.04 -1.61 15.21
N THR A 6 57.71 -1.46 16.42
CA THR A 6 57.97 -0.54 17.54
C THR A 6 56.99 0.67 17.52
N ARG A 7 56.25 0.77 18.59
CA ARG A 7 55.24 1.76 18.99
C ARG A 7 55.87 3.15 19.23
N LEU A 8 55.15 4.21 18.99
CA LEU A 8 55.33 5.48 19.72
C LEU A 8 53.96 5.98 20.22
N LEU A 9 53.86 6.08 21.56
CA LEU A 9 52.85 6.81 22.31
C LEU A 9 53.27 8.29 22.39
N VAL A 10 52.37 9.23 22.20
CA VAL A 10 52.53 10.62 22.67
C VAL A 10 51.30 10.99 23.49
N ALA A 11 51.54 11.20 24.77
CA ALA A 11 50.62 11.77 25.71
C ALA A 11 50.73 13.31 25.65
N ALA A 12 49.59 14.01 25.68
CA ALA A 12 49.57 15.43 25.93
C ALA A 12 48.63 15.74 27.12
N VAL A 13 49.22 16.47 28.05
CA VAL A 13 48.78 16.80 29.39
C VAL A 13 47.71 17.91 29.36
N ALA A 14 46.68 17.76 30.19
CA ALA A 14 45.69 18.77 30.46
C ALA A 14 46.24 19.80 31.44
N LEU A 15 45.99 21.09 31.17
CA LEU A 15 46.17 22.18 32.12
C LEU A 15 44.82 22.79 32.49
N LEU A 16 44.41 22.61 33.73
CA LEU A 16 43.28 23.28 34.40
C LEU A 16 43.80 24.58 35.08
N LEU A 17 43.13 25.69 34.84
CA LEU A 17 43.22 26.87 35.73
C LEU A 17 41.82 27.42 35.98
N PRO A 18 41.46 27.78 37.21
CA PRO A 18 40.15 28.28 37.62
C PRO A 18 40.08 29.81 37.49
N ILE A 19 38.92 30.31 37.07
CA ILE A 19 38.62 31.74 37.14
C ILE A 19 37.39 31.92 38.08
N SER A 20 37.63 32.69 39.12
CA SER A 20 36.69 33.01 40.17
C SER A 20 35.57 33.96 39.73
N THR A 21 34.39 33.69 40.23
CA THR A 21 33.19 34.52 40.11
C THR A 21 33.25 35.74 40.98
N ALA A 22 32.99 36.91 40.39
CA ALA A 22 32.60 38.10 41.13
C ALA A 22 31.11 38.40 40.84
N VAL A 23 30.30 38.31 41.88
CA VAL A 23 28.89 38.73 41.86
C VAL A 23 28.84 40.23 42.11
N VAL A 24 28.31 40.98 41.14
CA VAL A 24 27.97 42.39 41.33
C VAL A 24 26.47 42.53 41.34
N PHE A 25 25.89 42.91 42.50
CA PHE A 25 24.50 43.35 42.60
C PHE A 25 24.38 44.76 42.02
N GLY A 26 23.61 44.95 40.93
CA GLY A 26 23.18 46.24 40.40
C GLY A 26 21.64 46.39 40.60
N PRO A 27 21.14 47.61 40.66
CA PRO A 27 19.84 47.93 41.28
C PRO A 27 18.65 47.54 40.39
N SER A 28 17.57 47.25 41.07
CA SER A 28 16.23 46.95 40.55
C SER A 28 15.75 48.02 39.57
N ALA A 29 15.56 47.64 38.30
CA ALA A 29 14.79 48.43 37.35
C ALA A 29 13.29 48.17 37.59
N SER A 30 12.58 49.19 37.96
CA SER A 30 11.11 49.22 38.02
C SER A 30 10.54 48.82 36.66
N ALA A 31 9.69 47.80 36.66
CA ALA A 31 8.89 47.46 35.52
C ALA A 31 7.91 48.62 35.22
N THR A 32 8.22 49.39 34.23
CA THR A 32 7.22 50.26 33.59
C THR A 32 6.22 49.35 32.90
N VAL A 33 5.03 49.27 33.46
CA VAL A 33 3.86 48.73 32.79
C VAL A 33 3.68 49.53 31.52
N ALA A 34 4.00 48.90 30.39
CA ALA A 34 3.66 49.43 29.07
C ALA A 34 2.14 49.62 29.03
N ALA A 35 1.71 50.87 29.02
CA ALA A 35 0.33 51.21 28.77
C ALA A 35 -0.11 50.53 27.49
N SER A 36 -1.09 49.63 27.57
CA SER A 36 -1.78 49.12 26.43
C SER A 36 -2.29 50.34 25.65
N SER A 37 -1.73 50.56 24.47
CA SER A 37 -2.30 51.51 23.49
C SER A 37 -3.71 51.03 23.24
N ARG A 38 -4.69 51.74 23.80
CA ARG A 38 -6.06 51.63 23.34
C ARG A 38 -6.03 51.99 21.85
N VAL A 39 -6.20 50.99 21.01
CA VAL A 39 -6.51 51.22 19.58
C VAL A 39 -7.79 52.06 19.58
N ALA A 40 -7.70 53.28 19.14
CA ALA A 40 -8.87 54.11 18.95
C ALA A 40 -9.81 53.36 18.00
N LEU A 41 -11.07 53.12 18.39
CA LEU A 41 -12.08 52.56 17.54
C LEU A 41 -12.14 53.41 16.27
N ALA A 42 -12.10 52.77 15.10
CA ALA A 42 -12.26 53.48 13.83
C ALA A 42 -13.57 54.28 13.85
N ALA A 43 -13.54 55.52 13.33
CA ALA A 43 -14.73 56.33 13.28
C ALA A 43 -15.79 55.68 12.40
N ALA A 44 -17.09 55.81 12.74
CA ALA A 44 -18.15 55.31 11.89
C ALA A 44 -18.12 56.03 10.53
N TRP A 45 -18.31 55.29 9.45
CA TRP A 45 -18.47 55.88 8.12
C TRP A 45 -19.69 56.82 8.12
N ALA A 46 -19.55 57.97 7.46
CA ALA A 46 -20.61 58.96 7.31
C ALA A 46 -20.64 59.51 5.88
N PRO A 47 -21.82 59.81 5.31
CA PRO A 47 -21.93 60.48 4.03
C PRO A 47 -21.47 61.95 4.12
N ASN A 48 -21.10 62.55 2.98
CA ASN A 48 -20.61 63.93 2.84
C ASN A 48 -19.33 64.22 3.66
N THR A 49 -18.51 63.21 3.89
CA THR A 49 -17.28 63.27 4.68
C THR A 49 -16.08 63.03 3.75
N ALA A 50 -15.05 63.86 3.86
CA ALA A 50 -13.81 63.69 3.09
C ALA A 50 -12.94 62.62 3.76
N TYR A 51 -12.56 61.60 3.00
CA TYR A 51 -11.68 60.54 3.40
C TYR A 51 -10.41 60.52 2.54
N THR A 52 -9.26 60.39 3.18
CA THR A 52 -7.98 60.25 2.49
C THR A 52 -7.54 58.80 2.44
N VAL A 53 -6.71 58.45 1.45
CA VAL A 53 -6.15 57.10 1.34
C VAL A 53 -5.53 56.69 2.67
N GLY A 54 -5.88 55.49 3.14
CA GLY A 54 -5.41 54.93 4.42
C GLY A 54 -6.33 55.18 5.61
N THR A 55 -7.31 56.11 5.52
CA THR A 55 -8.32 56.30 6.57
C THR A 55 -9.11 55.01 6.78
N VAL A 56 -9.27 54.58 8.04
CA VAL A 56 -10.09 53.43 8.40
C VAL A 56 -11.38 53.90 9.02
N VAL A 57 -12.50 53.36 8.55
CA VAL A 57 -13.84 53.60 9.08
C VAL A 57 -14.55 52.29 9.35
N THR A 58 -15.48 52.31 10.32
CA THR A 58 -16.36 51.16 10.60
C THR A 58 -17.72 51.39 9.94
N TYR A 59 -18.21 50.39 9.22
CA TYR A 59 -19.60 50.38 8.67
C TYR A 59 -20.21 49.00 8.90
N ASN A 60 -21.36 48.96 9.59
CA ASN A 60 -22.04 47.73 10.00
C ASN A 60 -21.12 46.69 10.72
N GLY A 61 -20.21 47.19 11.57
CA GLY A 61 -19.32 46.37 12.36
C GLY A 61 -18.08 45.84 11.59
N VAL A 62 -17.89 46.22 10.36
CA VAL A 62 -16.71 45.86 9.55
C VAL A 62 -15.86 47.11 9.30
N ASP A 63 -14.56 47.00 9.49
CA ASP A 63 -13.62 48.07 9.21
C ASP A 63 -13.22 48.07 7.74
N TYR A 64 -13.28 49.27 7.12
CA TYR A 64 -12.87 49.49 5.74
C TYR A 64 -11.79 50.56 5.67
N ARG A 65 -10.79 50.32 4.84
CA ARG A 65 -9.72 51.28 4.54
C ARG A 65 -10.01 52.03 3.25
N CYS A 66 -9.97 53.36 3.28
CA CYS A 66 -10.03 54.18 2.09
C CYS A 66 -8.82 53.88 1.19
N ILE A 67 -9.06 53.44 -0.06
CA ILE A 67 -8.05 53.12 -1.07
C ILE A 67 -7.87 54.21 -2.10
N GLN A 68 -8.83 55.13 -2.22
CA GLN A 68 -8.76 56.32 -3.06
C GLN A 68 -9.42 57.51 -2.33
N SER A 69 -8.68 58.64 -2.20
CA SER A 69 -9.21 59.84 -1.54
C SER A 69 -10.44 60.36 -2.23
N HIS A 70 -11.51 60.57 -1.47
CA HIS A 70 -12.82 61.04 -1.98
C HIS A 70 -13.63 61.71 -0.88
N THR A 71 -14.70 62.41 -1.29
CA THR A 71 -15.76 62.79 -0.35
C THR A 71 -16.93 61.83 -0.57
N SER A 72 -17.34 61.13 0.51
CA SER A 72 -18.42 60.15 0.47
C SER A 72 -19.78 60.79 0.17
N LEU A 73 -20.65 60.05 -0.50
CA LEU A 73 -22.03 60.42 -0.74
C LEU A 73 -22.97 59.36 -0.18
N THR A 74 -24.24 59.70 0.04
CA THR A 74 -25.27 58.72 0.33
C THR A 74 -25.33 57.67 -0.78
N GLY A 75 -25.34 56.39 -0.46
CA GLY A 75 -25.25 55.28 -1.43
C GLY A 75 -23.79 54.82 -1.72
N TRP A 76 -22.78 55.53 -1.19
CA TRP A 76 -21.36 55.17 -1.32
C TRP A 76 -20.80 54.50 -0.07
N GLU A 77 -21.66 53.75 0.63
CA GLU A 77 -21.25 52.95 1.77
C GLU A 77 -20.14 51.97 1.36
N PRO A 78 -19.16 51.69 2.24
CA PRO A 78 -17.97 50.90 1.89
C PRO A 78 -18.21 49.61 1.14
N PRO A 79 -19.22 48.75 1.47
CA PRO A 79 -19.50 47.54 0.70
C PRO A 79 -20.00 47.81 -0.72
N ASN A 80 -20.62 48.97 -0.97
CA ASN A 80 -21.23 49.28 -2.25
C ASN A 80 -20.24 49.84 -3.29
N VAL A 81 -19.08 50.33 -2.84
CA VAL A 81 -18.09 51.00 -3.69
C VAL A 81 -16.67 50.44 -3.45
N PRO A 82 -16.41 49.19 -3.83
CA PRO A 82 -15.12 48.51 -3.59
C PRO A 82 -13.92 49.17 -4.29
N ALA A 83 -14.19 50.08 -5.26
CA ALA A 83 -13.15 50.89 -5.88
C ALA A 83 -12.60 51.98 -4.94
N LEU A 84 -13.34 52.38 -3.92
CA LEU A 84 -12.98 53.43 -2.96
C LEU A 84 -12.60 52.88 -1.60
N TRP A 85 -13.10 51.69 -1.26
CA TRP A 85 -12.94 51.06 0.05
C TRP A 85 -12.52 49.61 -0.06
N GLY A 86 -11.46 49.23 0.62
CA GLY A 86 -11.02 47.84 0.82
C GLY A 86 -11.35 47.39 2.23
N PRO A 87 -11.88 46.18 2.45
CA PRO A 87 -12.04 45.64 3.80
C PRO A 87 -10.66 45.53 4.48
N VAL A 88 -10.58 45.93 5.75
CA VAL A 88 -9.37 45.80 6.54
C VAL A 88 -9.28 44.32 6.98
N THR A 89 -8.55 43.52 6.24
CA THR A 89 -8.25 42.16 6.65
C THR A 89 -7.15 42.18 7.71
N GLY A 90 -7.53 42.05 8.96
CA GLY A 90 -6.60 41.95 10.10
C GLY A 90 -6.58 43.14 11.02
N GLY A 91 -7.40 43.14 12.05
CA GLY A 91 -7.23 43.93 13.26
C GLY A 91 -8.36 44.84 13.68
N GLY A 92 -9.15 44.46 14.66
CA GLY A 92 -9.77 45.40 15.60
C GLY A 92 -11.25 45.61 15.43
N GLY A 93 -12.08 44.61 15.64
CA GLY A 93 -13.52 44.75 15.78
C GLY A 93 -14.21 43.53 16.34
N ASP A 94 -13.86 42.37 15.86
CA ASP A 94 -14.45 41.13 16.37
C ASP A 94 -13.62 40.52 17.50
N THR A 95 -14.22 40.48 18.68
CA THR A 95 -13.66 39.81 19.85
C THR A 95 -14.48 38.59 20.26
N THR A 96 -15.51 38.27 19.48
CA THR A 96 -16.39 37.15 19.74
C THR A 96 -15.77 35.90 19.15
N ALA A 97 -15.51 34.89 19.96
CA ALA A 97 -15.01 33.62 19.44
C ALA A 97 -16.14 32.79 18.82
N PRO A 98 -15.86 32.00 17.78
CA PRO A 98 -16.82 31.06 17.23
C PRO A 98 -17.35 30.06 18.27
N SER A 99 -18.52 29.50 18.03
CA SER A 99 -19.05 28.41 18.84
C SER A 99 -18.13 27.18 18.76
N THR A 100 -18.10 26.40 19.84
CA THR A 100 -17.28 25.17 19.91
C THR A 100 -17.72 24.16 18.86
N PRO A 101 -16.78 23.56 18.08
CA PRO A 101 -17.11 22.45 17.18
C PRO A 101 -17.65 21.26 17.97
N GLY A 102 -18.85 20.80 17.63
CA GLY A 102 -19.49 19.67 18.31
C GLY A 102 -19.23 18.34 17.61
N ASN A 103 -19.45 17.22 18.32
CA ASN A 103 -19.47 15.86 17.77
C ASN A 103 -18.20 15.53 16.95
N LEU A 104 -17.02 15.91 17.48
CA LEU A 104 -15.78 15.40 16.91
C LEU A 104 -15.77 13.88 17.06
N ARG A 105 -15.52 13.17 15.97
CA ARG A 105 -15.50 11.71 15.88
C ARG A 105 -14.49 11.24 14.86
N SER A 106 -13.98 10.02 15.05
CA SER A 106 -13.27 9.30 13.99
C SER A 106 -14.29 8.70 13.03
N THR A 107 -14.07 8.86 11.73
CA THR A 107 -14.86 8.25 10.66
C THR A 107 -14.17 7.03 10.04
N GLY A 108 -12.90 6.81 10.39
CA GLY A 108 -12.11 5.66 9.95
C GLY A 108 -10.66 5.79 10.38
N THR A 109 -9.99 4.65 10.50
CA THR A 109 -8.56 4.58 10.76
C THR A 109 -7.91 3.61 9.79
N THR A 110 -6.65 3.87 9.44
CA THR A 110 -5.75 2.90 8.78
C THR A 110 -4.54 2.68 9.69
N SER A 111 -3.57 1.91 9.25
CA SER A 111 -2.31 1.77 9.99
C SER A 111 -1.46 3.04 10.06
N SER A 112 -1.73 4.02 9.19
CA SER A 112 -0.95 5.25 9.10
C SER A 112 -1.79 6.52 9.04
N SER A 113 -3.10 6.44 9.27
CA SER A 113 -3.99 7.60 9.23
C SER A 113 -5.20 7.47 10.16
N VAL A 114 -5.75 8.63 10.53
CA VAL A 114 -7.03 8.79 11.23
C VAL A 114 -7.85 9.82 10.49
N SER A 115 -9.05 9.45 10.06
CA SER A 115 -10.03 10.36 9.45
C SER A 115 -10.98 10.90 10.53
N LEU A 116 -11.17 12.22 10.53
CA LEU A 116 -11.95 12.98 11.51
C LEU A 116 -13.10 13.69 10.84
N ALA A 117 -14.20 13.85 11.55
CA ALA A 117 -15.29 14.72 11.19
C ALA A 117 -15.90 15.38 12.46
N TRP A 118 -16.45 16.59 12.29
CA TRP A 118 -17.11 17.36 13.35
C TRP A 118 -18.28 18.15 12.80
N ASN A 119 -19.10 18.70 13.69
CA ASN A 119 -20.18 19.59 13.30
C ASN A 119 -19.66 21.00 13.10
N ALA A 120 -20.22 21.72 12.12
CA ALA A 120 -19.88 23.11 11.85
C ALA A 120 -20.16 24.01 13.05
N SER A 121 -19.27 24.98 13.26
CA SER A 121 -19.43 26.08 14.21
C SER A 121 -20.14 27.27 13.57
N THR A 122 -20.72 28.12 14.42
CA THR A 122 -21.29 29.40 14.04
C THR A 122 -20.52 30.55 14.68
N ASP A 123 -20.56 31.72 14.06
CA ASP A 123 -19.92 32.93 14.52
C ASP A 123 -20.72 34.16 14.07
N ASN A 124 -20.56 35.31 14.76
CA ASN A 124 -21.26 36.53 14.43
C ASN A 124 -20.83 37.16 13.09
N ILE A 125 -19.56 36.97 12.68
CA ILE A 125 -19.03 37.43 11.40
C ILE A 125 -18.85 36.24 10.44
N GLY A 126 -18.27 35.14 10.93
CA GLY A 126 -18.15 33.92 10.17
C GLY A 126 -16.91 33.09 10.53
N VAL A 127 -17.07 31.77 10.44
CA VAL A 127 -15.98 30.80 10.67
C VAL A 127 -15.14 30.69 9.38
N THR A 128 -13.82 30.89 9.49
CA THR A 128 -12.87 30.80 8.35
C THR A 128 -12.14 29.48 8.30
N GLY A 129 -12.17 28.66 9.37
CA GLY A 129 -11.52 27.37 9.39
C GLY A 129 -11.50 26.72 10.76
N TYR A 130 -10.84 25.57 10.83
CA TYR A 130 -10.76 24.74 12.03
C TYR A 130 -9.32 24.32 12.29
N ASN A 131 -8.79 24.67 13.43
CA ASN A 131 -7.49 24.19 13.90
C ASN A 131 -7.65 22.80 14.49
N VAL A 132 -6.98 21.83 13.92
CA VAL A 132 -6.96 20.43 14.39
C VAL A 132 -5.71 20.20 15.21
N TYR A 133 -5.87 19.65 16.40
CA TYR A 133 -4.79 19.35 17.33
C TYR A 133 -4.69 17.85 17.55
N ARG A 134 -3.45 17.33 17.55
CA ARG A 134 -3.09 15.97 17.92
C ARG A 134 -2.18 16.01 19.14
N GLY A 135 -2.61 15.34 20.23
CA GLY A 135 -1.84 15.36 21.48
C GLY A 135 -1.59 16.78 22.02
N GLY A 136 -2.50 17.73 21.75
CA GLY A 136 -2.33 19.14 22.11
C GLY A 136 -1.51 19.99 21.11
N THR A 137 -0.86 19.38 20.12
CA THR A 137 -0.07 20.09 19.10
C THR A 137 -0.93 20.35 17.86
N LEU A 138 -0.90 21.57 17.33
CA LEU A 138 -1.58 21.94 16.08
C LEU A 138 -0.96 21.16 14.90
N VAL A 139 -1.77 20.40 14.18
CA VAL A 139 -1.32 19.63 13.00
C VAL A 139 -1.76 20.24 11.68
N THR A 140 -2.91 20.95 11.67
CA THR A 140 -3.40 21.63 10.45
C THR A 140 -4.47 22.66 10.79
N THR A 141 -4.76 23.52 9.81
CA THR A 141 -5.99 24.33 9.76
C THR A 141 -6.81 23.89 8.55
N ALA A 142 -7.94 23.24 8.79
CA ALA A 142 -8.88 22.78 7.77
C ALA A 142 -9.91 23.86 7.43
N THR A 143 -10.30 23.99 6.17
CA THR A 143 -11.37 24.91 5.75
C THR A 143 -12.76 24.29 5.85
N GLY A 144 -12.86 22.96 5.91
CA GLY A 144 -14.11 22.20 6.07
C GLY A 144 -14.23 21.53 7.41
N THR A 145 -15.23 20.68 7.57
CA THR A 145 -15.57 19.95 8.81
C THR A 145 -15.04 18.52 8.84
N THR A 146 -14.06 18.20 7.99
CA THR A 146 -13.38 16.91 7.92
C THR A 146 -11.88 17.10 7.75
N TYR A 147 -11.10 16.13 8.26
CA TYR A 147 -9.65 16.09 8.06
C TYR A 147 -9.16 14.64 8.17
N THR A 148 -8.15 14.28 7.38
CA THR A 148 -7.45 13.00 7.52
C THR A 148 -6.01 13.28 7.92
N ASP A 149 -5.65 12.88 9.12
CA ASP A 149 -4.28 12.92 9.63
C ASP A 149 -3.52 11.70 9.11
N THR A 150 -2.38 11.92 8.49
CA THR A 150 -1.58 10.88 7.81
C THR A 150 -0.15 10.83 8.35
N GLY A 151 0.61 9.79 7.99
CA GLY A 151 1.99 9.63 8.46
C GLY A 151 2.07 9.20 9.92
N LEU A 152 1.03 8.57 10.44
CA LEU A 152 0.95 8.08 11.82
C LEU A 152 1.61 6.71 11.97
N SER A 153 2.12 6.42 13.17
CA SER A 153 2.59 5.08 13.51
C SER A 153 1.41 4.13 13.71
N ALA A 154 1.58 2.89 13.28
CA ALA A 154 0.56 1.86 13.43
C ALA A 154 0.34 1.45 14.90
N SER A 155 -0.83 0.88 15.20
CA SER A 155 -1.22 0.40 16.55
C SER A 155 -1.02 1.45 17.65
N THR A 156 -1.09 2.73 17.28
CA THR A 156 -0.80 3.84 18.18
C THR A 156 -2.05 4.66 18.43
N ALA A 157 -2.36 4.93 19.70
CA ALA A 157 -3.48 5.78 20.08
C ALA A 157 -3.08 7.25 19.98
N TYR A 158 -3.88 8.04 19.28
CA TYR A 158 -3.74 9.49 19.13
C TYR A 158 -4.98 10.19 19.66
N THR A 159 -4.79 11.26 20.39
CA THR A 159 -5.88 12.10 20.89
C THR A 159 -6.04 13.34 20.04
N TYR A 160 -7.29 13.72 19.78
CA TYR A 160 -7.62 14.87 18.92
C TYR A 160 -8.61 15.81 19.59
N THR A 161 -8.41 17.10 19.34
CA THR A 161 -9.40 18.17 19.59
C THR A 161 -9.40 19.12 18.40
N VAL A 162 -10.51 19.86 18.23
CA VAL A 162 -10.67 20.84 17.15
C VAL A 162 -11.17 22.15 17.74
N ARG A 163 -10.68 23.28 17.21
CA ARG A 163 -11.14 24.63 17.53
C ARG A 163 -11.51 25.37 16.25
N ALA A 164 -12.66 26.00 16.22
CA ALA A 164 -13.01 26.91 15.15
C ALA A 164 -12.24 28.23 15.28
N ARG A 165 -11.95 28.84 14.13
CA ARG A 165 -11.34 30.18 14.05
C ARG A 165 -12.13 31.08 13.10
N ASP A 166 -12.19 32.38 13.39
CA ASP A 166 -12.72 33.44 12.54
C ASP A 166 -11.62 34.18 11.75
N ALA A 167 -12.01 35.22 11.04
CA ALA A 167 -11.09 36.08 10.30
C ALA A 167 -10.25 37.01 11.21
N ALA A 168 -10.76 37.38 12.38
CA ALA A 168 -10.09 38.22 13.37
C ALA A 168 -9.02 37.46 14.17
N GLY A 169 -9.03 36.10 14.09
CA GLY A 169 -8.09 35.23 14.78
C GLY A 169 -8.62 34.71 16.13
N ASN A 170 -9.87 34.98 16.50
CA ASN A 170 -10.45 34.42 17.70
C ASN A 170 -10.63 32.91 17.53
N LEU A 171 -10.42 32.17 18.61
CA LEU A 171 -10.53 30.72 18.64
C LEU A 171 -11.60 30.27 19.61
N SER A 172 -12.45 29.35 19.18
CA SER A 172 -13.43 28.69 20.06
C SER A 172 -12.77 27.95 21.22
N ALA A 173 -13.56 27.49 22.16
CA ALA A 173 -13.12 26.43 23.08
C ALA A 173 -12.82 25.13 22.30
N ASN A 174 -12.09 24.20 22.94
CA ASN A 174 -11.85 22.88 22.35
C ASN A 174 -13.16 22.10 22.20
N SER A 175 -13.30 21.36 21.10
CA SER A 175 -14.33 20.32 20.95
C SER A 175 -14.24 19.27 22.08
N ASN A 176 -15.17 18.32 22.10
CA ASN A 176 -14.92 17.07 22.80
C ASN A 176 -13.60 16.47 22.33
N GLN A 177 -12.84 15.89 23.26
CA GLN A 177 -11.65 15.11 22.91
C GLN A 177 -12.07 13.69 22.51
N ILE A 178 -11.41 13.16 21.49
CA ILE A 178 -11.52 11.76 21.14
C ILE A 178 -10.15 11.10 21.18
N SER A 179 -10.14 9.79 21.39
CA SER A 179 -8.97 8.93 21.13
C SER A 179 -9.28 8.01 19.97
N ALA A 180 -8.40 7.97 18.98
CA ALA A 180 -8.48 7.06 17.85
C ALA A 180 -7.16 6.29 17.73
N THR A 181 -7.26 4.97 17.67
CA THR A 181 -6.08 4.11 17.51
C THR A 181 -5.94 3.75 16.04
N THR A 182 -4.77 4.01 15.46
CA THR A 182 -4.43 3.52 14.13
C THR A 182 -4.48 2.00 14.11
N GLN A 183 -4.86 1.45 12.97
CA GLN A 183 -4.87 0.00 12.78
C GLN A 183 -3.45 -0.56 12.88
N ASN A 184 -3.37 -1.85 13.10
CA ASN A 184 -2.08 -2.55 13.13
C ASN A 184 -1.40 -2.37 11.75
N GLY A 185 -0.20 -1.86 11.75
CA GLY A 185 0.64 -1.79 10.54
C GLY A 185 1.02 -3.19 10.15
N GLY A 186 0.44 -3.67 9.07
CA GLY A 186 0.46 -5.03 8.58
C GLY A 186 1.72 -5.87 8.84
N GLY A 187 1.87 -6.24 10.08
CA GLY A 187 2.71 -7.31 10.56
C GLY A 187 1.79 -8.34 11.20
N GLY A 188 1.43 -9.37 10.46
CA GLY A 188 0.86 -10.63 10.85
C GLY A 188 0.09 -10.74 12.17
N GLY A 189 -1.19 -10.37 12.16
CA GLY A 189 -2.12 -10.71 13.23
C GLY A 189 -3.55 -10.69 12.70
N GLY A 190 -4.11 -11.86 12.39
CA GLY A 190 -5.52 -12.12 12.25
C GLY A 190 -6.30 -11.33 11.19
N GLY A 191 -6.37 -11.84 9.95
CA GLY A 191 -7.37 -11.46 8.93
C GLY A 191 -7.01 -10.20 8.13
N ASN A 192 -6.94 -10.32 6.81
CA ASN A 192 -6.80 -9.30 5.77
C ASN A 192 -5.36 -9.01 5.30
N LYS A 193 -4.54 -10.06 5.19
CA LYS A 193 -3.25 -9.96 4.49
C LYS A 193 -3.49 -9.55 3.04
N LEU A 194 -2.71 -8.59 2.55
CA LEU A 194 -2.63 -8.26 1.13
C LEU A 194 -1.18 -8.44 0.67
N LEU A 195 -0.98 -9.39 -0.23
CA LEU A 195 0.31 -9.77 -0.76
C LEU A 195 0.32 -9.57 -2.28
N GLY A 196 1.38 -8.99 -2.81
CA GLY A 196 1.59 -8.86 -4.26
C GLY A 196 2.87 -9.55 -4.72
N TYR A 197 2.82 -10.22 -5.88
CA TYR A 197 4.03 -10.72 -6.51
C TYR A 197 4.73 -9.61 -7.30
N PHE A 198 6.04 -9.48 -7.08
CA PHE A 198 6.94 -8.68 -7.92
C PHE A 198 7.82 -9.61 -8.72
N VAL A 199 7.80 -9.45 -10.05
CA VAL A 199 8.57 -10.31 -10.95
C VAL A 199 9.94 -9.69 -11.27
N GLN A 200 11.03 -10.42 -11.01
CA GLN A 200 12.40 -9.93 -11.22
C GLN A 200 12.67 -9.48 -12.67
N TRP A 201 12.09 -10.20 -13.65
CA TRP A 201 12.22 -9.88 -15.09
C TRP A 201 11.41 -8.67 -15.52
N GLY A 202 10.61 -8.08 -14.63
CA GLY A 202 9.88 -6.83 -14.88
C GLY A 202 10.79 -5.68 -15.28
N VAL A 203 12.06 -5.70 -14.88
CA VAL A 203 13.08 -4.68 -15.22
C VAL A 203 13.46 -4.66 -16.70
N TYR A 204 13.12 -5.68 -17.47
CA TYR A 204 13.39 -5.77 -18.90
C TYR A 204 12.27 -5.16 -19.76
N GLN A 205 11.58 -5.96 -20.55
CA GLN A 205 10.56 -5.49 -21.51
C GLN A 205 9.38 -4.74 -20.85
N ARG A 206 9.02 -5.11 -19.58
CA ARG A 206 7.94 -4.44 -18.86
C ARG A 206 8.34 -3.07 -18.34
N ASN A 207 9.64 -2.81 -18.21
CA ASN A 207 10.20 -1.60 -17.60
C ASN A 207 9.52 -1.24 -16.26
N TYR A 208 9.24 -2.29 -15.48
CA TYR A 208 8.60 -2.19 -14.17
C TYR A 208 9.63 -2.46 -13.07
N HIS A 209 9.96 -1.42 -12.33
CA HIS A 209 10.97 -1.43 -11.28
C HIS A 209 10.32 -1.43 -9.90
N VAL A 210 11.06 -1.78 -8.85
CA VAL A 210 10.59 -1.70 -7.45
C VAL A 210 10.08 -0.29 -7.12
N LYS A 211 10.68 0.76 -7.69
CA LYS A 211 10.19 2.13 -7.61
C LYS A 211 8.73 2.30 -8.03
N ASN A 212 8.25 1.52 -9.00
CA ASN A 212 6.87 1.62 -9.47
C ASN A 212 5.85 1.21 -8.39
N ILE A 213 6.26 0.33 -7.45
CA ILE A 213 5.44 -0.03 -6.28
C ILE A 213 5.21 1.19 -5.38
N GLU A 214 6.25 2.02 -5.22
CA GLU A 214 6.17 3.28 -4.46
C GLU A 214 5.33 4.32 -5.19
N THR A 215 5.66 4.59 -6.46
CA THR A 215 5.04 5.68 -7.23
C THR A 215 3.58 5.44 -7.57
N SER A 216 3.14 4.18 -7.66
CA SER A 216 1.72 3.83 -7.80
C SER A 216 0.92 3.92 -6.50
N GLY A 217 1.60 4.14 -5.36
CA GLY A 217 1.00 4.09 -4.04
C GLY A 217 0.62 2.67 -3.60
N SER A 218 1.15 1.63 -4.28
CA SER A 218 0.88 0.23 -3.93
C SER A 218 1.60 -0.18 -2.65
N ALA A 219 2.81 0.35 -2.39
CA ALA A 219 3.60 0.03 -1.20
C ALA A 219 2.84 0.28 0.10
N ALA A 220 2.11 1.38 0.20
CA ALA A 220 1.32 1.74 1.38
C ALA A 220 0.09 0.82 1.62
N LYS A 221 -0.28 0.01 0.62
CA LYS A 221 -1.44 -0.89 0.67
C LYS A 221 -1.03 -2.33 0.95
N LEU A 222 0.22 -2.70 0.63
CA LEU A 222 0.77 -4.04 0.80
C LEU A 222 1.21 -4.29 2.25
N GLY A 223 0.97 -5.50 2.73
CA GLY A 223 1.64 -6.04 3.91
C GLY A 223 2.83 -6.92 3.52
N TYR A 224 2.77 -7.51 2.31
CA TYR A 224 3.74 -8.50 1.85
C TYR A 224 4.04 -8.34 0.36
N ILE A 225 5.28 -8.61 -0.03
CA ILE A 225 5.71 -8.80 -1.41
C ILE A 225 6.36 -10.18 -1.52
N ASN A 226 5.89 -11.01 -2.45
CA ASN A 226 6.64 -12.17 -2.91
C ASN A 226 7.53 -11.73 -4.08
N TYR A 227 8.84 -11.89 -3.91
CA TYR A 227 9.83 -11.67 -4.96
C TYR A 227 9.97 -12.92 -5.81
N ALA A 228 9.58 -12.86 -7.06
CA ALA A 228 9.53 -13.99 -7.98
C ALA A 228 10.61 -13.85 -9.08
N PHE A 229 11.48 -14.82 -9.30
CA PHE A 229 11.63 -16.09 -8.58
C PHE A 229 13.09 -16.40 -8.31
N GLY A 230 13.35 -17.12 -7.22
CA GLY A 230 14.54 -17.97 -7.12
C GLY A 230 14.30 -19.28 -7.87
N ASN A 231 15.35 -19.90 -8.38
CA ASN A 231 15.30 -21.18 -9.07
C ASN A 231 15.47 -22.37 -8.10
N VAL A 232 14.99 -23.53 -8.52
CA VAL A 232 15.26 -24.82 -7.87
C VAL A 232 16.02 -25.71 -8.84
N THR A 233 17.32 -25.85 -8.61
CA THR A 233 18.23 -26.58 -9.49
C THR A 233 18.93 -27.70 -8.72
N ASN A 234 18.91 -28.93 -9.25
CA ASN A 234 19.53 -30.09 -8.61
C ASN A 234 19.08 -30.29 -7.14
N GLY A 235 17.81 -30.02 -6.86
CA GLY A 235 17.25 -30.14 -5.52
C GLY A 235 17.74 -29.11 -4.51
N GLN A 236 18.21 -27.94 -4.98
CA GLN A 236 18.69 -26.83 -4.14
C GLN A 236 18.10 -25.50 -4.61
N CYS A 237 17.93 -24.56 -3.68
CA CYS A 237 17.63 -23.18 -4.00
C CYS A 237 18.83 -22.51 -4.69
N ALA A 238 18.55 -21.76 -5.74
CA ALA A 238 19.57 -21.06 -6.54
C ALA A 238 19.07 -19.66 -6.94
N ILE A 239 20.03 -18.79 -7.27
CA ILE A 239 19.74 -17.51 -7.90
C ILE A 239 19.03 -17.74 -9.25
N GLY A 240 17.99 -16.96 -9.52
CA GLY A 240 17.27 -17.00 -10.79
C GLY A 240 17.95 -16.18 -11.86
N ASP A 241 18.15 -14.90 -11.59
CA ASP A 241 18.75 -13.90 -12.48
C ASP A 241 19.65 -12.96 -11.68
N SER A 242 20.93 -13.26 -11.62
CA SER A 242 21.89 -12.49 -10.83
C SER A 242 21.94 -11.01 -11.22
N TYR A 243 21.76 -10.70 -12.51
CA TYR A 243 21.79 -9.34 -12.99
C TYR A 243 20.62 -8.52 -12.44
N ALA A 244 19.39 -9.02 -12.58
CA ALA A 244 18.21 -8.35 -12.05
C ALA A 244 18.20 -8.33 -10.51
N ASP A 245 18.65 -9.43 -9.89
CA ASP A 245 18.58 -9.63 -8.45
C ASP A 245 19.52 -8.68 -7.69
N TYR A 246 20.83 -8.65 -8.02
CA TYR A 246 21.82 -7.91 -7.22
C TYR A 246 22.97 -7.24 -8.01
N ASP A 247 23.08 -7.42 -9.33
CA ASP A 247 24.20 -6.83 -10.11
C ASP A 247 23.82 -5.54 -10.84
N ARG A 248 22.59 -5.39 -11.29
CA ARG A 248 22.13 -4.19 -12.01
C ARG A 248 22.27 -2.96 -11.14
N ALA A 249 23.05 -1.96 -11.59
CA ALA A 249 23.12 -0.67 -10.91
C ALA A 249 21.93 0.21 -11.34
N TYR A 250 21.11 0.61 -10.39
CA TYR A 250 19.98 1.50 -10.62
C TYR A 250 20.44 2.97 -10.66
N THR A 251 19.96 3.73 -11.64
CA THR A 251 20.12 5.17 -11.67
C THR A 251 19.27 5.85 -10.60
N ALA A 252 19.56 7.10 -10.28
CA ALA A 252 18.73 7.88 -9.35
C ALA A 252 17.25 7.97 -9.82
N ALA A 253 17.04 8.06 -11.13
CA ALA A 253 15.70 8.12 -11.71
C ALA A 253 14.89 6.83 -11.52
N GLU A 254 15.55 5.67 -11.49
CA GLU A 254 14.92 4.36 -11.34
C GLU A 254 14.89 3.88 -9.89
N SER A 255 15.67 4.51 -9.01
CA SER A 255 15.77 4.10 -7.59
C SER A 255 14.58 4.55 -6.76
N VAL A 256 14.19 3.73 -5.78
CA VAL A 256 13.07 3.98 -4.86
C VAL A 256 13.25 5.29 -4.08
N ASP A 257 14.46 5.58 -3.62
CA ASP A 257 14.79 6.75 -2.81
C ASP A 257 15.36 7.94 -3.60
N GLY A 258 15.51 7.79 -4.93
CA GLY A 258 16.12 8.81 -5.79
C GLY A 258 17.64 8.86 -5.72
N VAL A 259 18.29 7.90 -5.05
CA VAL A 259 19.76 7.80 -4.96
C VAL A 259 20.23 6.64 -5.83
N ALA A 260 21.17 6.89 -6.74
CA ALA A 260 21.75 5.86 -7.59
C ALA A 260 22.51 4.80 -6.77
N ASP A 261 22.54 3.57 -7.29
CA ASP A 261 23.41 2.53 -6.74
C ASP A 261 24.87 2.85 -7.02
N THR A 262 25.77 2.42 -6.13
CA THR A 262 27.21 2.64 -6.27
C THR A 262 27.94 1.35 -6.67
N TRP A 263 29.18 1.49 -7.15
CA TRP A 263 30.08 0.40 -7.49
C TRP A 263 31.12 0.14 -6.39
N ASP A 264 30.89 0.70 -5.20
CA ASP A 264 31.77 0.48 -4.06
C ASP A 264 31.83 -1.01 -3.67
N ALA A 265 32.97 -1.45 -3.18
CA ALA A 265 33.16 -2.83 -2.78
C ALA A 265 32.18 -3.22 -1.66
N GLY A 266 31.38 -4.26 -1.89
CA GLY A 266 30.37 -4.75 -0.95
C GLY A 266 29.01 -4.01 -1.02
N ALA A 267 28.85 -2.99 -1.86
CA ALA A 267 27.55 -2.36 -2.05
C ALA A 267 26.55 -3.32 -2.71
N LEU A 268 25.38 -3.46 -2.11
CA LEU A 268 24.26 -4.20 -2.72
C LEU A 268 23.64 -3.33 -3.83
N ARG A 269 23.29 -3.97 -4.93
CA ARG A 269 22.61 -3.38 -6.10
C ARG A 269 21.37 -4.20 -6.46
N GLY A 270 20.85 -3.98 -7.64
CA GLY A 270 19.73 -4.74 -8.21
C GLY A 270 18.41 -4.55 -7.48
N ASN A 271 17.47 -5.42 -7.80
CA ASN A 271 16.16 -5.43 -7.15
C ASN A 271 16.27 -5.60 -5.63
N PHE A 272 17.26 -6.35 -5.14
CA PHE A 272 17.43 -6.57 -3.70
C PHE A 272 17.74 -5.26 -2.97
N ASN A 273 18.63 -4.41 -3.50
CA ASN A 273 18.86 -3.10 -2.92
C ASN A 273 17.63 -2.20 -3.00
N GLN A 274 16.90 -2.26 -4.11
CA GLN A 274 15.68 -1.46 -4.26
C GLN A 274 14.59 -1.91 -3.28
N LEU A 275 14.44 -3.21 -3.00
CA LEU A 275 13.55 -3.75 -1.96
C LEU A 275 14.00 -3.34 -0.56
N ARG A 276 15.31 -3.34 -0.27
CA ARG A 276 15.86 -2.79 0.98
C ARG A 276 15.45 -1.33 1.18
N LYS A 277 15.59 -0.50 0.14
CA LYS A 277 15.18 0.90 0.15
C LYS A 277 13.66 1.06 0.33
N LEU A 278 12.87 0.19 -0.29
CA LEU A 278 11.41 0.18 -0.14
C LEU A 278 11.00 -0.17 1.29
N LYS A 279 11.61 -1.21 1.90
CA LYS A 279 11.37 -1.58 3.31
C LYS A 279 11.74 -0.45 4.27
N ALA A 280 12.83 0.27 4.00
CA ALA A 280 13.23 1.43 4.83
C ALA A 280 12.17 2.55 4.82
N ARG A 281 11.46 2.74 3.70
CA ARG A 281 10.34 3.70 3.59
C ARG A 281 9.04 3.15 4.17
N HIS A 282 8.86 1.83 4.17
CA HIS A 282 7.68 1.11 4.65
C HIS A 282 8.07 0.04 5.66
N PRO A 283 8.42 0.37 6.92
CA PRO A 283 8.97 -0.59 7.90
C PRO A 283 8.05 -1.77 8.24
N GLY A 284 6.73 -1.64 7.95
CA GLY A 284 5.76 -2.74 8.12
C GLY A 284 5.70 -3.72 6.95
N LEU A 285 6.32 -3.38 5.82
CA LEU A 285 6.31 -4.22 4.63
C LEU A 285 7.29 -5.39 4.78
N LYS A 286 6.80 -6.60 4.52
CA LYS A 286 7.59 -7.83 4.52
C LYS A 286 7.86 -8.29 3.10
N VAL A 287 9.08 -8.76 2.85
CA VAL A 287 9.49 -9.31 1.56
C VAL A 287 9.84 -10.77 1.72
N ILE A 288 9.25 -11.63 0.91
CA ILE A 288 9.42 -13.08 0.94
C ILE A 288 10.00 -13.50 -0.39
N TRP A 289 11.05 -14.32 -0.38
CA TRP A 289 11.62 -14.81 -1.64
C TRP A 289 10.90 -16.09 -2.08
N SER A 290 10.24 -16.03 -3.24
CA SER A 290 9.51 -17.15 -3.82
C SER A 290 10.42 -17.96 -4.74
N PHE A 291 10.39 -19.27 -4.61
CA PHE A 291 11.21 -20.22 -5.38
C PHE A 291 10.32 -21.16 -6.19
N GLY A 292 10.64 -21.34 -7.45
CA GLY A 292 9.92 -22.21 -8.38
C GLY A 292 9.12 -21.47 -9.43
N GLY A 293 7.80 -21.56 -9.38
CA GLY A 293 6.90 -21.08 -10.42
C GLY A 293 6.83 -22.03 -11.62
N TRP A 294 6.06 -21.66 -12.63
CA TRP A 294 5.74 -22.54 -13.76
C TRP A 294 6.96 -23.15 -14.47
N THR A 295 8.01 -22.36 -14.68
CA THR A 295 9.19 -22.78 -15.44
C THR A 295 10.31 -23.38 -14.61
N TRP A 296 10.35 -23.14 -13.27
CA TRP A 296 11.47 -23.55 -12.40
C TRP A 296 11.07 -24.56 -11.31
N SER A 297 9.93 -25.22 -11.48
CA SER A 297 9.45 -26.27 -10.56
C SER A 297 10.11 -27.65 -10.80
N GLY A 298 10.84 -27.83 -11.89
CA GLY A 298 11.42 -29.14 -12.26
C GLY A 298 12.43 -29.74 -11.26
N GLY A 299 13.05 -28.90 -10.40
CA GLY A 299 14.00 -29.34 -9.39
C GLY A 299 13.36 -29.82 -8.07
N PHE A 300 12.08 -29.62 -7.85
CA PHE A 300 11.43 -29.97 -6.57
C PHE A 300 11.33 -31.47 -6.31
N GLY A 301 11.17 -32.31 -7.34
CA GLY A 301 11.22 -33.75 -7.14
C GLY A 301 12.54 -34.23 -6.50
N GLN A 302 13.67 -33.63 -6.92
CA GLN A 302 14.98 -33.88 -6.31
C GLN A 302 15.08 -33.28 -4.90
N ALA A 303 14.52 -32.08 -4.67
CA ALA A 303 14.43 -31.45 -3.36
C ALA A 303 13.63 -32.32 -2.37
N ALA A 304 12.52 -32.90 -2.84
CA ALA A 304 11.68 -33.81 -2.05
C ALA A 304 12.41 -35.11 -1.63
N ALA A 305 13.39 -35.56 -2.41
CA ALA A 305 14.21 -36.71 -2.06
C ALA A 305 15.18 -36.40 -0.90
N ASN A 306 15.56 -35.13 -0.69
CA ASN A 306 16.43 -34.71 0.43
C ASN A 306 15.97 -33.35 0.99
N PRO A 307 14.84 -33.30 1.71
CA PRO A 307 14.24 -32.05 2.19
C PRO A 307 15.16 -31.23 3.11
N ALA A 308 16.00 -31.88 3.92
CA ALA A 308 16.91 -31.19 4.82
C ALA A 308 18.04 -30.47 4.07
N ALA A 309 18.60 -31.08 3.03
CA ALA A 309 19.62 -30.45 2.18
C ALA A 309 19.02 -29.26 1.41
N PHE A 310 17.81 -29.43 0.86
CA PHE A 310 17.07 -28.34 0.23
C PHE A 310 16.86 -27.17 1.19
N ALA A 311 16.29 -27.42 2.37
CA ALA A 311 16.02 -26.38 3.36
C ALA A 311 17.28 -25.63 3.79
N ASN A 312 18.43 -26.34 3.94
CA ASN A 312 19.71 -25.71 4.23
C ASN A 312 20.20 -24.82 3.09
N SER A 313 20.09 -25.26 1.84
CA SER A 313 20.48 -24.45 0.67
C SER A 313 19.65 -23.17 0.56
N CYS A 314 18.34 -23.28 0.75
CA CYS A 314 17.43 -22.13 0.72
C CYS A 314 17.74 -21.14 1.85
N TYR A 315 17.93 -21.62 3.07
CA TYR A 315 18.28 -20.78 4.20
C TYR A 315 19.58 -20.02 3.96
N ASN A 316 20.63 -20.73 3.51
CA ASN A 316 21.92 -20.09 3.24
C ASN A 316 21.84 -19.04 2.13
N LEU A 317 20.92 -19.20 1.18
CA LEU A 317 20.71 -18.23 0.11
C LEU A 317 19.85 -17.03 0.57
N VAL A 318 18.76 -17.27 1.28
CA VAL A 318 17.84 -16.21 1.76
C VAL A 318 18.56 -15.36 2.83
N GLU A 319 19.32 -15.98 3.72
CA GLU A 319 20.06 -15.35 4.82
C GLU A 319 21.52 -15.02 4.45
N ASP A 320 21.85 -14.93 3.16
CA ASP A 320 23.19 -14.50 2.73
C ASP A 320 23.49 -13.11 3.30
N PRO A 321 24.65 -12.90 3.96
CA PRO A 321 24.97 -11.63 4.63
C PRO A 321 24.88 -10.38 3.74
N ARG A 322 24.95 -10.54 2.42
CA ARG A 322 24.81 -9.43 1.48
C ARG A 322 23.40 -8.84 1.45
N TRP A 323 22.37 -9.65 1.74
CA TRP A 323 20.95 -9.25 1.65
C TRP A 323 20.04 -9.89 2.71
N ALA A 324 20.58 -10.44 3.79
CA ALA A 324 19.80 -11.05 4.88
C ALA A 324 18.76 -10.09 5.51
N ASP A 325 18.96 -8.78 5.39
CA ASP A 325 18.02 -7.74 5.86
C ASP A 325 16.88 -7.43 4.87
N VAL A 326 16.93 -8.00 3.66
CA VAL A 326 15.91 -7.79 2.63
C VAL A 326 14.73 -8.73 2.81
N PHE A 327 15.01 -10.04 3.00
CA PHE A 327 13.97 -11.05 3.02
C PHE A 327 13.55 -11.42 4.45
N ASP A 328 12.24 -11.57 4.63
CA ASP A 328 11.60 -11.94 5.89
C ASP A 328 11.15 -13.42 5.91
N GLY A 329 11.54 -14.19 4.89
CA GLY A 329 11.20 -15.60 4.78
C GLY A 329 11.23 -16.13 3.36
N ILE A 330 10.67 -17.32 3.19
CA ILE A 330 10.65 -18.08 1.94
C ILE A 330 9.22 -18.44 1.54
N ASP A 331 8.94 -18.38 0.24
CA ASP A 331 7.73 -18.90 -0.40
C ASP A 331 8.11 -20.04 -1.36
N ILE A 332 7.28 -21.07 -1.42
CA ILE A 332 7.48 -22.21 -2.32
C ILE A 332 6.34 -22.25 -3.33
N ASP A 333 6.71 -22.08 -4.59
CA ASP A 333 5.78 -22.15 -5.72
C ASP A 333 6.08 -23.43 -6.54
N TRP A 334 5.61 -24.55 -6.02
CA TRP A 334 5.81 -25.87 -6.65
C TRP A 334 4.61 -26.24 -7.51
N GLU A 335 4.78 -26.24 -8.82
CA GLU A 335 3.76 -26.50 -9.82
C GLU A 335 4.00 -27.81 -10.57
N TYR A 336 3.60 -29.01 -10.07
CA TYR A 336 2.82 -29.24 -8.85
C TYR A 336 3.35 -30.48 -8.10
N PRO A 337 3.27 -30.53 -6.77
CA PRO A 337 3.71 -31.70 -6.02
C PRO A 337 2.83 -32.93 -6.32
N ASN A 338 3.47 -34.04 -6.65
CA ASN A 338 2.85 -35.31 -7.02
C ASN A 338 1.79 -35.19 -8.12
N ALA A 339 1.97 -34.23 -9.05
CA ALA A 339 1.06 -33.97 -10.16
C ALA A 339 1.80 -33.35 -11.33
N CYS A 340 1.11 -33.21 -12.49
CA CYS A 340 1.66 -32.59 -13.68
C CYS A 340 1.42 -31.08 -13.70
N GLY A 341 2.49 -30.32 -13.91
CA GLY A 341 2.49 -28.95 -14.39
C GLY A 341 3.15 -28.90 -15.78
N LEU A 342 4.18 -28.07 -15.96
CA LEU A 342 5.03 -28.12 -17.15
C LEU A 342 5.82 -29.44 -17.21
N THR A 343 6.22 -29.96 -16.05
CA THR A 343 6.76 -31.32 -15.87
C THR A 343 5.91 -32.06 -14.84
N CYS A 344 5.88 -33.39 -14.94
CA CYS A 344 5.16 -34.21 -13.97
C CYS A 344 6.08 -34.58 -12.79
N ASP A 345 5.59 -34.41 -11.57
CA ASP A 345 6.24 -34.88 -10.35
C ASP A 345 5.57 -36.17 -9.85
N THR A 346 6.38 -37.10 -9.36
CA THR A 346 5.96 -38.41 -8.82
C THR A 346 6.53 -38.70 -7.44
N SER A 347 6.90 -37.65 -6.70
CA SER A 347 7.54 -37.79 -5.37
C SER A 347 6.59 -38.28 -4.26
N GLY A 348 5.31 -38.37 -4.57
CA GLY A 348 4.27 -38.93 -3.68
C GLY A 348 3.57 -37.89 -2.81
N PRO A 349 2.41 -38.25 -2.21
CA PRO A 349 1.54 -37.29 -1.52
C PRO A 349 2.18 -36.60 -0.31
N ALA A 350 3.13 -37.26 0.37
CA ALA A 350 3.79 -36.72 1.57
C ALA A 350 4.93 -35.73 1.24
N ALA A 351 5.38 -35.66 -0.01
CA ALA A 351 6.58 -34.93 -0.40
C ALA A 351 6.49 -33.43 -0.05
N PHE A 352 5.38 -32.80 -0.40
CA PHE A 352 5.16 -31.39 -0.09
C PHE A 352 5.20 -31.12 1.43
N LYS A 353 4.49 -31.92 2.23
CA LYS A 353 4.48 -31.79 3.69
C LYS A 353 5.88 -31.96 4.29
N ASN A 354 6.64 -32.96 3.83
CA ASN A 354 7.98 -33.20 4.32
C ASN A 354 8.93 -32.04 3.99
N LEU A 355 8.78 -31.45 2.80
CA LEU A 355 9.54 -30.28 2.37
C LEU A 355 9.23 -29.07 3.25
N MET A 356 7.94 -28.78 3.50
CA MET A 356 7.51 -27.68 4.38
C MET A 356 7.98 -27.87 5.83
N SER A 357 7.96 -29.11 6.34
CA SER A 357 8.48 -29.44 7.67
C SER A 357 9.97 -29.15 7.78
N ALA A 358 10.76 -29.53 6.78
CA ALA A 358 12.20 -29.27 6.76
C ALA A 358 12.50 -27.76 6.67
N LEU A 359 11.78 -27.01 5.82
CA LEU A 359 11.91 -25.56 5.73
C LEU A 359 11.57 -24.88 7.06
N ARG A 360 10.44 -25.22 7.69
CA ARG A 360 10.06 -24.66 9.00
C ARG A 360 11.09 -24.98 10.07
N SER A 361 11.60 -26.20 10.08
CA SER A 361 12.64 -26.60 11.03
C SER A 361 13.92 -25.75 10.85
N ARG A 362 14.31 -25.48 9.62
CA ARG A 362 15.54 -24.73 9.32
C ARG A 362 15.40 -23.22 9.49
N PHE A 363 14.28 -22.63 9.05
CA PHE A 363 14.01 -21.20 9.13
C PHE A 363 13.53 -20.76 10.53
N GLY A 364 13.08 -21.69 11.36
CA GLY A 364 12.57 -21.39 12.71
C GLY A 364 11.22 -20.69 12.68
N SER A 365 10.79 -20.18 13.83
CA SER A 365 9.49 -19.46 13.98
C SER A 365 9.58 -17.96 13.67
N GLY A 366 10.79 -17.41 13.53
CA GLY A 366 11.02 -15.99 13.27
C GLY A 366 10.85 -15.60 11.80
N ASN A 367 11.04 -16.54 10.89
CA ASN A 367 10.92 -16.33 9.46
C ASN A 367 9.59 -16.85 8.92
N LEU A 368 9.08 -16.19 7.88
CA LEU A 368 7.88 -16.64 7.18
C LEU A 368 8.20 -17.84 6.28
N VAL A 369 7.32 -18.82 6.30
CA VAL A 369 7.34 -19.96 5.36
C VAL A 369 5.95 -20.04 4.74
N THR A 370 5.85 -19.78 3.45
CA THR A 370 4.59 -19.75 2.70
C THR A 370 4.66 -20.64 1.47
N ALA A 371 3.55 -20.87 0.81
CA ALA A 371 3.55 -21.57 -0.47
C ALA A 371 2.40 -21.10 -1.37
N ALA A 372 2.70 -20.92 -2.65
CA ALA A 372 1.69 -20.86 -3.70
C ALA A 372 1.27 -22.30 -4.05
N ILE A 373 -0.04 -22.51 -4.18
CA ILE A 373 -0.61 -23.83 -4.40
C ILE A 373 -1.73 -23.82 -5.44
N THR A 374 -1.94 -24.98 -6.03
CA THR A 374 -3.03 -25.22 -6.98
C THR A 374 -4.41 -24.88 -6.43
N ALA A 375 -5.30 -24.47 -7.31
CA ALA A 375 -6.75 -24.32 -7.03
C ALA A 375 -7.61 -25.37 -7.74
N ASP A 376 -7.01 -26.48 -8.20
CA ASP A 376 -7.76 -27.60 -8.76
C ASP A 376 -8.46 -28.41 -7.66
N GLY A 377 -9.68 -28.00 -7.33
CA GLY A 377 -10.55 -28.63 -6.33
C GLY A 377 -11.41 -29.79 -6.87
N THR A 378 -11.19 -30.25 -8.10
CA THR A 378 -11.95 -31.39 -8.65
C THR A 378 -11.68 -32.67 -7.88
N SER A 379 -12.57 -33.64 -8.01
CA SER A 379 -12.35 -34.98 -7.40
C SER A 379 -11.16 -35.66 -8.07
N GLY A 380 -10.15 -36.06 -7.29
CA GLY A 380 -8.88 -36.58 -7.80
C GLY A 380 -7.98 -35.53 -8.46
N GLY A 381 -8.32 -34.24 -8.34
CA GLY A 381 -7.51 -33.12 -8.86
C GLY A 381 -6.25 -32.85 -8.04
N LYS A 382 -5.53 -31.80 -8.41
CA LYS A 382 -4.19 -31.53 -7.85
C LYS A 382 -4.21 -31.23 -6.33
N ILE A 383 -5.32 -30.69 -5.77
CA ILE A 383 -5.47 -30.56 -4.32
C ILE A 383 -5.51 -31.93 -3.62
N ASP A 384 -6.00 -32.98 -4.29
CA ASP A 384 -6.00 -34.33 -3.74
C ASP A 384 -4.65 -35.03 -3.85
N ALA A 385 -3.76 -34.57 -4.72
CA ALA A 385 -2.49 -35.21 -5.00
C ALA A 385 -1.45 -35.05 -3.89
N ALA A 386 -1.55 -34.02 -3.03
CA ALA A 386 -0.58 -33.74 -1.98
C ALA A 386 -1.25 -33.49 -0.61
N ASP A 387 -0.50 -33.73 0.48
CA ASP A 387 -0.97 -33.54 1.87
C ASP A 387 -0.88 -32.05 2.29
N TYR A 388 -1.71 -31.19 1.70
CA TYR A 388 -1.78 -29.78 2.08
C TYR A 388 -2.33 -29.58 3.49
N GLY A 389 -3.26 -30.42 3.95
CA GLY A 389 -3.79 -30.40 5.31
C GLY A 389 -2.72 -30.63 6.36
N GLY A 390 -1.95 -31.72 6.20
CA GLY A 390 -0.85 -32.03 7.11
C GLY A 390 0.32 -31.05 7.04
N ALA A 391 0.52 -30.40 5.89
CA ALA A 391 1.56 -29.37 5.73
C ALA A 391 1.21 -28.04 6.40
N ALA A 392 -0.07 -27.73 6.60
CA ALA A 392 -0.56 -26.43 7.11
C ALA A 392 0.06 -26.02 8.46
N GLN A 393 0.46 -26.96 9.30
CA GLN A 393 1.12 -26.69 10.59
C GLN A 393 2.51 -26.07 10.45
N TYR A 394 3.18 -26.28 9.31
CA TYR A 394 4.55 -25.81 9.04
C TYR A 394 4.57 -24.47 8.28
N LEU A 395 3.44 -24.04 7.77
CA LEU A 395 3.29 -22.81 6.95
C LEU A 395 2.61 -21.70 7.74
N ASP A 396 2.96 -20.46 7.43
CA ASP A 396 2.23 -19.29 7.89
C ASP A 396 0.90 -19.14 7.13
N TRP A 397 0.93 -19.30 5.79
CA TRP A 397 -0.27 -19.34 4.95
C TRP A 397 0.03 -19.97 3.59
N TYR A 398 -1.04 -20.22 2.84
CA TYR A 398 -1.06 -20.62 1.44
C TYR A 398 -1.55 -19.49 0.55
N ASN A 399 -0.89 -19.29 -0.57
CA ASN A 399 -1.35 -18.46 -1.69
C ASN A 399 -2.09 -19.39 -2.67
N VAL A 400 -3.43 -19.44 -2.59
CA VAL A 400 -4.24 -20.35 -3.44
C VAL A 400 -4.42 -19.68 -4.80
N MET A 401 -3.86 -20.25 -5.86
CA MET A 401 -3.86 -19.70 -7.23
C MET A 401 -5.23 -19.82 -7.90
N THR A 402 -6.23 -19.09 -7.39
CA THR A 402 -7.63 -19.08 -7.84
C THR A 402 -7.82 -18.28 -9.13
N TYR A 403 -6.95 -18.50 -10.08
CA TYR A 403 -6.95 -17.97 -11.43
C TYR A 403 -6.42 -19.03 -12.39
N ASP A 404 -6.41 -18.75 -13.70
CA ASP A 404 -5.98 -19.68 -14.74
C ASP A 404 -6.75 -21.01 -14.76
N TYR A 405 -8.03 -20.99 -14.37
CA TYR A 405 -8.90 -22.16 -14.55
C TYR A 405 -9.14 -22.46 -16.03
N PHE A 406 -9.31 -21.42 -16.83
CA PHE A 406 -9.55 -21.52 -18.28
C PHE A 406 -8.72 -20.48 -19.03
N GLY A 407 -8.22 -20.86 -20.20
CA GLY A 407 -7.39 -20.01 -21.04
C GLY A 407 -7.23 -20.59 -22.43
N SER A 408 -6.56 -19.85 -23.30
CA SER A 408 -6.39 -20.17 -24.73
C SER A 408 -5.39 -21.30 -25.03
N TRP A 409 -4.87 -22.00 -24.02
CA TRP A 409 -4.31 -23.35 -24.19
C TRP A 409 -5.39 -24.33 -24.70
N ALA A 410 -6.68 -24.09 -24.43
CA ALA A 410 -7.79 -24.64 -25.17
C ALA A 410 -8.09 -23.75 -26.36
N ALA A 411 -7.29 -23.87 -27.41
CA ALA A 411 -7.25 -22.93 -28.55
C ALA A 411 -8.61 -22.75 -29.26
N THR A 412 -9.42 -23.81 -29.32
CA THR A 412 -10.75 -23.77 -29.93
C THR A 412 -11.88 -23.36 -28.99
N GLY A 413 -11.55 -22.99 -27.76
CA GLY A 413 -12.52 -22.74 -26.72
C GLY A 413 -12.98 -24.03 -26.01
N PRO A 414 -14.12 -24.02 -25.29
CA PRO A 414 -15.02 -22.86 -25.16
C PRO A 414 -14.43 -21.71 -24.38
N THR A 415 -14.80 -20.47 -24.71
CA THR A 415 -14.43 -19.28 -23.92
C THR A 415 -15.03 -19.38 -22.51
N ALA A 416 -14.23 -19.10 -21.50
CA ALA A 416 -14.66 -19.23 -20.09
C ALA A 416 -13.90 -18.24 -19.18
N PRO A 417 -14.49 -17.81 -18.06
CA PRO A 417 -13.80 -16.94 -17.11
C PRO A 417 -12.57 -17.64 -16.51
N HIS A 418 -11.42 -16.97 -16.53
CA HIS A 418 -10.19 -17.59 -16.02
C HIS A 418 -10.13 -17.67 -14.47
N SER A 419 -10.96 -16.90 -13.77
CA SER A 419 -10.96 -16.84 -12.30
C SER A 419 -12.38 -16.85 -11.69
N PRO A 420 -13.28 -17.80 -12.08
CA PRO A 420 -14.64 -17.82 -11.59
C PRO A 420 -14.68 -18.07 -10.07
N LEU A 421 -15.44 -17.22 -9.35
CA LEU A 421 -15.60 -17.38 -7.91
C LEU A 421 -16.51 -18.56 -7.53
N HIS A 422 -17.58 -18.74 -8.30
CA HIS A 422 -18.59 -19.78 -8.10
C HIS A 422 -18.81 -20.60 -9.37
N SER A 423 -19.51 -21.71 -9.22
CA SER A 423 -20.01 -22.48 -10.37
C SER A 423 -21.03 -21.65 -11.18
N TYR A 424 -21.14 -21.96 -12.46
CA TYR A 424 -22.14 -21.36 -13.35
C TYR A 424 -22.59 -22.38 -14.39
N THR A 425 -23.78 -22.16 -14.99
CA THR A 425 -24.31 -23.02 -16.05
C THR A 425 -23.41 -22.96 -17.28
N GLY A 426 -22.93 -24.12 -17.75
CA GLY A 426 -22.03 -24.20 -18.90
C GLY A 426 -20.54 -24.07 -18.55
N ILE A 427 -20.16 -24.14 -17.27
CA ILE A 427 -18.76 -24.22 -16.86
C ILE A 427 -18.08 -25.43 -17.55
N PRO A 428 -16.97 -25.25 -18.29
CA PRO A 428 -16.38 -26.34 -19.09
C PRO A 428 -15.91 -27.54 -18.25
N THR A 429 -15.36 -27.27 -17.08
CA THR A 429 -14.90 -28.30 -16.14
C THR A 429 -15.60 -28.12 -14.80
N PRO A 430 -16.54 -29.02 -14.44
CA PRO A 430 -17.18 -28.97 -13.13
C PRO A 430 -16.16 -28.99 -12.00
N GLY A 431 -16.26 -28.03 -11.07
CA GLY A 431 -15.32 -27.91 -9.96
C GLY A 431 -14.16 -26.93 -10.18
N PHE A 432 -13.96 -26.40 -11.40
CA PHE A 432 -12.93 -25.38 -11.68
C PHE A 432 -13.44 -23.97 -11.34
N TYR A 433 -13.55 -23.69 -10.04
CA TYR A 433 -13.88 -22.36 -9.49
C TYR A 433 -13.37 -22.20 -8.07
N SER A 434 -13.16 -20.96 -7.67
CA SER A 434 -12.43 -20.60 -6.46
C SER A 434 -13.06 -21.14 -5.18
N ASP A 435 -14.39 -21.03 -5.03
CA ASP A 435 -15.07 -21.53 -3.82
C ASP A 435 -14.86 -23.04 -3.64
N ASN A 436 -14.94 -23.84 -4.73
CA ASN A 436 -14.68 -25.27 -4.64
C ASN A 436 -13.28 -25.60 -4.11
N ALA A 437 -12.26 -24.90 -4.62
CA ALA A 437 -10.89 -25.08 -4.16
C ALA A 437 -10.72 -24.72 -2.67
N ILE A 438 -11.29 -23.59 -2.26
CA ILE A 438 -11.25 -23.14 -0.85
C ILE A 438 -11.96 -24.13 0.07
N GLN A 439 -13.19 -24.56 -0.27
CA GLN A 439 -13.92 -25.52 0.55
C GLN A 439 -13.20 -26.88 0.61
N LYS A 440 -12.60 -27.31 -0.51
CA LYS A 440 -11.80 -28.54 -0.56
C LYS A 440 -10.59 -28.47 0.38
N LEU A 441 -9.81 -27.38 0.35
CA LEU A 441 -8.67 -27.20 1.26
C LEU A 441 -9.12 -27.17 2.73
N LYS A 442 -10.23 -26.49 3.03
CA LYS A 442 -10.83 -26.49 4.38
C LYS A 442 -11.23 -27.89 4.81
N SER A 443 -11.85 -28.68 3.93
CA SER A 443 -12.24 -30.07 4.23
C SER A 443 -11.05 -31.00 4.47
N LYS A 444 -9.87 -30.67 3.93
CA LYS A 444 -8.60 -31.36 4.20
C LYS A 444 -7.90 -30.90 5.49
N GLY A 445 -8.53 -30.02 6.26
CA GLY A 445 -8.01 -29.55 7.55
C GLY A 445 -7.14 -28.30 7.47
N VAL A 446 -7.09 -27.61 6.33
CA VAL A 446 -6.38 -26.32 6.26
C VAL A 446 -7.25 -25.24 6.93
N PRO A 447 -6.76 -24.54 7.96
CA PRO A 447 -7.50 -23.44 8.57
C PRO A 447 -7.78 -22.33 7.55
N ALA A 448 -9.03 -21.82 7.52
CA ALA A 448 -9.40 -20.72 6.61
C ALA A 448 -8.48 -19.50 6.73
N SER A 449 -8.05 -19.16 7.95
CA SER A 449 -7.13 -18.06 8.24
C SER A 449 -5.73 -18.22 7.63
N LYS A 450 -5.40 -19.42 7.14
CA LYS A 450 -4.14 -19.71 6.42
C LYS A 450 -4.31 -19.75 4.89
N LEU A 451 -5.50 -19.48 4.35
CA LEU A 451 -5.77 -19.44 2.92
C LEU A 451 -5.86 -17.98 2.44
N LEU A 452 -5.08 -17.61 1.44
CA LEU A 452 -5.19 -16.35 0.73
C LEU A 452 -5.82 -16.59 -0.64
N LEU A 453 -6.84 -15.79 -0.98
CA LEU A 453 -7.51 -15.86 -2.27
C LEU A 453 -6.67 -15.18 -3.35
N GLY A 454 -6.36 -15.88 -4.46
CA GLY A 454 -5.56 -15.36 -5.56
C GLY A 454 -6.38 -14.55 -6.55
N ILE A 455 -5.84 -13.43 -7.02
CA ILE A 455 -6.41 -12.56 -8.05
C ILE A 455 -5.38 -12.39 -9.17
N GLY A 456 -5.81 -12.57 -10.43
CA GLY A 456 -4.98 -12.23 -11.58
C GLY A 456 -5.12 -10.74 -11.94
N PHE A 457 -4.01 -10.01 -12.01
CA PHE A 457 -3.99 -8.62 -12.51
C PHE A 457 -3.81 -8.59 -14.03
N TYR A 458 -4.30 -9.63 -14.70
CA TYR A 458 -4.25 -9.87 -16.13
C TYR A 458 -5.52 -10.60 -16.57
N GLY A 459 -5.68 -10.78 -17.86
CA GLY A 459 -6.77 -11.57 -18.42
C GLY A 459 -6.29 -12.64 -19.38
N ARG A 460 -7.11 -13.67 -19.55
CA ARG A 460 -6.95 -14.72 -20.54
C ARG A 460 -7.91 -14.48 -21.71
N GLY A 461 -7.42 -14.65 -22.94
CA GLY A 461 -8.18 -14.26 -24.12
C GLY A 461 -8.03 -15.15 -25.32
N TRP A 462 -9.09 -15.22 -26.10
CA TRP A 462 -9.19 -15.95 -27.36
C TRP A 462 -9.53 -15.01 -28.51
N THR A 463 -9.17 -15.42 -29.74
CA THR A 463 -9.56 -14.76 -30.99
C THR A 463 -10.45 -15.66 -31.86
N GLY A 464 -11.08 -15.08 -32.89
CA GLY A 464 -12.04 -15.78 -33.72
C GLY A 464 -13.37 -16.07 -33.04
N VAL A 465 -13.69 -15.36 -31.98
CA VAL A 465 -14.91 -15.55 -31.20
C VAL A 465 -16.02 -14.63 -31.73
N THR A 466 -17.18 -15.18 -31.99
CA THR A 466 -18.38 -14.44 -32.44
C THR A 466 -19.42 -14.29 -31.33
N GLN A 467 -19.40 -15.18 -30.35
CA GLN A 467 -20.33 -15.16 -29.21
C GLN A 467 -19.83 -14.22 -28.11
N SER A 468 -20.67 -13.32 -27.65
CA SER A 468 -20.32 -12.37 -26.57
C SER A 468 -20.32 -13.00 -25.19
N ALA A 469 -21.27 -13.92 -24.90
CA ALA A 469 -21.31 -14.65 -23.63
C ALA A 469 -20.25 -15.76 -23.57
N PRO A 470 -19.86 -16.24 -22.35
CA PRO A 470 -19.01 -17.42 -22.22
C PRO A 470 -19.58 -18.65 -22.94
N GLY A 471 -18.71 -19.58 -23.33
CA GLY A 471 -19.09 -20.82 -24.04
C GLY A 471 -18.88 -20.76 -25.56
N GLY A 472 -18.39 -19.64 -26.09
CA GLY A 472 -18.14 -19.48 -27.52
C GLY A 472 -16.94 -20.29 -28.01
N THR A 473 -17.00 -20.73 -29.29
CA THR A 473 -15.86 -21.31 -29.96
C THR A 473 -14.83 -20.25 -30.35
N ALA A 474 -13.59 -20.65 -30.52
CA ALA A 474 -12.47 -19.77 -30.83
C ALA A 474 -11.57 -20.38 -31.93
N SER A 475 -10.65 -19.59 -32.47
CA SER A 475 -9.66 -20.05 -33.46
C SER A 475 -8.22 -20.03 -32.93
N GLY A 476 -8.00 -19.55 -31.71
CA GLY A 476 -6.68 -19.49 -31.10
C GLY A 476 -6.58 -18.44 -29.96
N PRO A 477 -5.37 -18.23 -29.44
CA PRO A 477 -5.12 -17.20 -28.43
C PRO A 477 -5.27 -15.80 -29.05
N ALA A 478 -5.84 -14.87 -28.26
CA ALA A 478 -5.88 -13.46 -28.63
C ALA A 478 -4.48 -12.84 -28.56
N PRO A 479 -4.18 -11.80 -29.36
CA PRO A 479 -2.91 -11.09 -29.27
C PRO A 479 -2.74 -10.40 -27.91
N GLY A 480 -1.64 -10.69 -27.22
CA GLY A 480 -1.23 -10.03 -25.99
C GLY A 480 0.07 -9.26 -26.17
N THR A 481 0.36 -8.33 -25.28
CA THR A 481 1.56 -7.47 -25.34
C THR A 481 2.85 -8.29 -25.15
N TYR A 482 2.86 -9.22 -24.22
CA TYR A 482 4.04 -10.03 -23.89
C TYR A 482 3.87 -11.51 -24.24
N GLU A 483 2.65 -12.01 -24.17
CA GLU A 483 2.31 -13.40 -24.41
C GLU A 483 0.94 -13.50 -25.11
N GLN A 484 0.82 -14.36 -26.11
CA GLN A 484 -0.49 -14.60 -26.74
C GLN A 484 -1.46 -15.26 -25.77
N GLY A 485 -2.69 -14.78 -25.76
CA GLY A 485 -3.73 -15.25 -24.85
C GLY A 485 -3.62 -14.72 -23.42
N ASN A 486 -2.66 -13.84 -23.17
CA ASN A 486 -2.42 -13.21 -21.87
C ASN A 486 -2.21 -11.71 -22.05
N GLU A 487 -2.90 -10.87 -21.25
CA GLU A 487 -2.76 -9.42 -21.33
C GLU A 487 -2.96 -8.75 -19.99
N ASP A 488 -2.15 -7.74 -19.69
CA ASP A 488 -2.23 -6.97 -18.45
C ASP A 488 -3.59 -6.26 -18.31
N TYR A 489 -4.13 -6.20 -17.08
CA TYR A 489 -5.37 -5.45 -16.79
C TYR A 489 -5.31 -4.01 -17.28
N LYS A 490 -4.18 -3.31 -17.01
CA LYS A 490 -4.00 -1.89 -17.41
C LYS A 490 -4.20 -1.66 -18.91
N VAL A 491 -3.97 -2.67 -19.74
CA VAL A 491 -4.19 -2.64 -21.19
C VAL A 491 -5.63 -3.02 -21.49
N LEU A 492 -6.14 -4.12 -20.91
CA LEU A 492 -7.49 -4.64 -21.21
C LEU A 492 -8.59 -3.64 -20.86
N LYS A 493 -8.45 -2.91 -19.75
CA LYS A 493 -9.47 -1.93 -19.32
C LYS A 493 -9.80 -0.88 -20.38
N THR A 494 -8.87 -0.59 -21.29
CA THR A 494 -9.05 0.39 -22.37
C THR A 494 -9.17 -0.27 -23.75
N ARG A 495 -8.39 -1.32 -24.02
CA ARG A 495 -8.38 -2.00 -25.31
C ARG A 495 -9.62 -2.86 -25.54
N CYS A 496 -10.09 -3.52 -24.49
CA CYS A 496 -11.26 -4.39 -24.54
C CYS A 496 -12.05 -4.30 -23.22
N PRO A 497 -12.78 -3.19 -22.98
CA PRO A 497 -13.50 -2.97 -21.75
C PRO A 497 -14.53 -4.06 -21.45
N ALA A 498 -14.73 -4.39 -20.17
CA ALA A 498 -15.66 -5.42 -19.73
C ALA A 498 -17.09 -5.17 -20.24
N THR A 499 -17.70 -6.21 -20.82
CA THR A 499 -19.04 -6.18 -21.39
C THR A 499 -20.05 -6.98 -20.56
N GLY A 500 -19.58 -7.79 -19.61
CA GLY A 500 -20.43 -8.56 -18.72
C GLY A 500 -19.66 -9.19 -17.57
N THR A 501 -20.39 -9.88 -16.71
CA THR A 501 -19.85 -10.60 -15.54
C THR A 501 -20.50 -11.97 -15.46
N VAL A 502 -19.71 -12.99 -15.15
CA VAL A 502 -20.17 -14.35 -14.89
C VAL A 502 -19.41 -14.92 -13.70
N ALA A 503 -20.12 -15.58 -12.80
CA ALA A 503 -19.53 -16.24 -11.62
C ALA A 503 -18.56 -15.37 -10.81
N GLY A 504 -18.80 -14.05 -10.72
CA GLY A 504 -17.96 -13.11 -9.99
C GLY A 504 -16.68 -12.66 -10.72
N THR A 505 -16.55 -12.95 -12.03
CA THR A 505 -15.44 -12.52 -12.88
C THR A 505 -15.98 -11.78 -14.09
N ALA A 506 -15.29 -10.71 -14.53
CA ALA A 506 -15.69 -9.97 -15.72
C ALA A 506 -15.24 -10.68 -17.00
N TYR A 507 -15.96 -10.42 -18.07
CA TYR A 507 -15.56 -10.78 -19.42
C TYR A 507 -15.82 -9.62 -20.38
N ALA A 508 -15.12 -9.65 -21.49
CA ALA A 508 -15.24 -8.67 -22.57
C ALA A 508 -15.25 -9.34 -23.93
N HIS A 509 -16.07 -8.82 -24.84
CA HIS A 509 -16.06 -9.20 -26.25
C HIS A 509 -15.87 -7.93 -27.09
N CYS A 510 -14.79 -7.86 -27.83
CA CYS A 510 -14.40 -6.72 -28.64
C CYS A 510 -13.90 -7.17 -30.01
N GLY A 511 -14.62 -6.81 -31.07
CA GLY A 511 -14.38 -7.32 -32.39
C GLY A 511 -14.55 -8.84 -32.43
N ASN A 512 -13.46 -9.58 -32.75
CA ASN A 512 -13.44 -11.03 -32.72
C ASN A 512 -12.64 -11.62 -31.56
N GLN A 513 -12.32 -10.79 -30.54
CA GLN A 513 -11.60 -11.23 -29.34
C GLN A 513 -12.56 -11.34 -28.15
N TRP A 514 -12.33 -12.35 -27.33
CA TRP A 514 -13.02 -12.55 -26.06
C TRP A 514 -11.97 -12.66 -24.96
N TRP A 515 -12.16 -11.89 -23.87
CA TRP A 515 -11.24 -11.83 -22.75
C TRP A 515 -11.98 -12.04 -21.43
N SER A 516 -11.32 -12.66 -20.47
CA SER A 516 -11.76 -12.72 -19.07
C SER A 516 -10.71 -12.11 -18.16
N TYR A 517 -11.11 -11.23 -17.27
CA TYR A 517 -10.23 -10.57 -16.28
C TYR A 517 -11.04 -10.02 -15.10
N ASP A 518 -10.37 -9.65 -14.02
CA ASP A 518 -11.01 -8.99 -12.89
C ASP A 518 -11.00 -7.47 -13.04
N THR A 519 -12.06 -6.83 -12.58
CA THR A 519 -12.23 -5.37 -12.50
C THR A 519 -12.34 -4.94 -11.02
N PRO A 520 -12.23 -3.65 -10.68
CA PRO A 520 -12.47 -3.18 -9.31
C PRO A 520 -13.79 -3.69 -8.70
N SER A 521 -14.85 -3.79 -9.50
CA SER A 521 -16.16 -4.29 -9.07
C SER A 521 -16.13 -5.79 -8.73
N THR A 522 -15.56 -6.65 -9.60
CA THR A 522 -15.46 -8.09 -9.34
C THR A 522 -14.53 -8.38 -8.17
N ILE A 523 -13.41 -7.63 -8.06
CA ILE A 523 -12.50 -7.69 -6.91
C ILE A 523 -13.24 -7.38 -5.61
N SER A 524 -14.08 -6.34 -5.56
CA SER A 524 -14.87 -6.01 -4.37
C SER A 524 -15.73 -7.21 -3.91
N GLY A 525 -16.36 -7.92 -4.85
CA GLY A 525 -17.10 -9.16 -4.58
C GLY A 525 -16.22 -10.29 -4.04
N LYS A 526 -15.04 -10.50 -4.65
CA LYS A 526 -14.06 -11.51 -4.22
C LYS A 526 -13.47 -11.20 -2.84
N MET A 527 -13.22 -9.92 -2.51
CA MET A 527 -12.76 -9.53 -1.17
C MET A 527 -13.86 -9.72 -0.12
N SER A 528 -15.11 -9.44 -0.47
CA SER A 528 -16.26 -9.75 0.40
C SER A 528 -16.37 -11.25 0.66
N TYR A 529 -16.20 -12.08 -0.38
CA TYR A 529 -16.12 -13.53 -0.23
C TYR A 529 -14.98 -13.95 0.71
N SER A 530 -13.77 -13.41 0.50
CA SER A 530 -12.60 -13.72 1.34
C SER A 530 -12.89 -13.46 2.83
N LYS A 531 -13.51 -12.32 3.16
CA LYS A 531 -13.91 -12.00 4.52
C LYS A 531 -15.00 -12.95 5.05
N ASN A 532 -16.04 -13.21 4.27
CA ASN A 532 -17.17 -14.03 4.66
C ASN A 532 -16.76 -15.49 4.91
N GLN A 533 -15.74 -15.98 4.20
CA GLN A 533 -15.16 -17.30 4.39
C GLN A 533 -14.13 -17.39 5.53
N GLY A 534 -13.80 -16.26 6.18
CA GLY A 534 -12.79 -16.17 7.22
C GLY A 534 -11.37 -16.44 6.71
N LEU A 535 -11.09 -16.12 5.44
CA LEU A 535 -9.77 -16.34 4.86
C LEU A 535 -8.73 -15.40 5.49
N GLY A 536 -7.45 -15.77 5.40
CA GLY A 536 -6.35 -14.97 5.93
C GLY A 536 -6.08 -13.67 5.17
N GLY A 537 -6.73 -13.49 4.02
CA GLY A 537 -6.59 -12.34 3.16
C GLY A 537 -6.61 -12.71 1.68
N SER A 538 -5.89 -11.95 0.87
CA SER A 538 -5.79 -12.17 -0.57
C SER A 538 -4.41 -11.82 -1.10
N PHE A 539 -4.05 -12.41 -2.23
CA PHE A 539 -2.83 -12.08 -2.95
C PHE A 539 -3.12 -11.88 -4.44
N PHE A 540 -2.15 -11.39 -5.18
CA PHE A 540 -2.32 -11.22 -6.62
C PHE A 540 -1.04 -11.48 -7.42
N TRP A 541 -1.20 -12.01 -8.59
CA TRP A 541 -0.24 -12.13 -9.66
C TRP A 541 -0.59 -11.12 -10.77
N GLU A 542 0.18 -10.09 -11.14
CA GLU A 542 1.36 -9.58 -10.46
C GLU A 542 1.34 -8.03 -10.54
N LEU A 543 2.21 -7.38 -9.83
CA LEU A 543 2.22 -5.91 -9.61
C LEU A 543 2.24 -5.10 -10.90
N SER A 544 2.97 -5.53 -11.93
CA SER A 544 3.10 -4.76 -13.17
C SER A 544 1.84 -4.79 -14.05
N GLY A 545 0.90 -5.69 -13.78
CA GLY A 545 -0.38 -5.78 -14.49
C GLY A 545 -1.38 -4.68 -14.13
N ASP A 546 -1.22 -4.03 -12.97
CA ASP A 546 -2.10 -2.95 -12.51
C ASP A 546 -1.81 -1.62 -13.22
N THR A 547 -2.71 -0.68 -13.08
CA THR A 547 -2.55 0.71 -13.56
C THR A 547 -1.45 1.44 -12.79
N THR A 548 -0.93 2.52 -13.37
CA THR A 548 0.15 3.32 -12.76
C THR A 548 -0.23 3.98 -11.43
N ASN A 549 -1.52 4.05 -11.09
CA ASN A 549 -2.06 4.55 -9.83
C ASN A 549 -2.62 3.45 -8.92
N GLY A 550 -2.41 2.16 -9.25
CA GLY A 550 -2.78 1.02 -8.42
C GLY A 550 -4.29 0.85 -8.24
N GLU A 551 -5.05 0.78 -9.33
CA GLU A 551 -6.52 0.69 -9.30
C GLU A 551 -7.02 -0.62 -8.69
N LEU A 552 -6.47 -1.77 -9.13
CA LEU A 552 -6.89 -3.08 -8.64
C LEU A 552 -6.44 -3.32 -7.20
N ILE A 553 -5.20 -2.99 -6.86
CA ILE A 553 -4.73 -3.14 -5.48
C ILE A 553 -5.52 -2.23 -4.52
N THR A 554 -5.94 -1.05 -4.99
CA THR A 554 -6.80 -0.16 -4.20
C THR A 554 -8.17 -0.80 -3.94
N ALA A 555 -8.76 -1.43 -4.96
CA ALA A 555 -10.01 -2.18 -4.82
C ALA A 555 -9.86 -3.36 -3.84
N MET A 556 -8.75 -4.10 -3.92
CA MET A 556 -8.45 -5.18 -2.97
C MET A 556 -8.33 -4.65 -1.53
N ARG A 557 -7.53 -3.61 -1.29
CA ARG A 557 -7.34 -3.05 0.04
C ARG A 557 -8.65 -2.52 0.62
N ASN A 558 -9.41 -1.76 -0.17
CA ASN A 558 -10.72 -1.25 0.26
C ASN A 558 -11.71 -2.36 0.59
N GLY A 559 -11.70 -3.44 -0.18
CA GLY A 559 -12.58 -4.59 0.03
C GLY A 559 -12.19 -5.43 1.25
N LEU A 560 -10.89 -5.56 1.54
CA LEU A 560 -10.41 -6.28 2.72
C LEU A 560 -10.56 -5.46 4.01
N GLY A 561 -10.42 -4.15 3.98
CA GLY A 561 -10.50 -3.25 5.13
C GLY A 561 -9.13 -2.94 5.72
#